data_90a9d6698e51b9f380387ae4346f3555
#
_entry.id   90a9d6698e51b9f380387ae4346f3555
#
_cell.length_a   1.000
_cell.length_b   1.000
_cell.length_c   1.000
_cell.angle_alpha   90.00
_cell.angle_beta   90.00
_cell.angle_gamma   90.00
#
_symmetry.space_group_name_H-M   'P 1'
#
loop_
_entity.id
_entity.type
_entity.pdbx_description
1 polymer ?
#
loop_
_entity_poly.entity_id
_entity_poly.type
_entity_poly.pdbx_seq_one_letter_code
_entity_poly.pdbx_strand_id
1 'polypeptide(L)'
;MALKIEKTFEVQEPVEKVWAFLSDPRKVATCVSGAQITDQVDEKTYKGTIKVKVGPSVTDYNGEVQIVRLDTQNHEIEIIGKGQDVRGRGSASMKMTGKLRLLDNGGTEVTSVSEIGVVGILAQMGWRVITEVSNVMFGEFIKRLQAQLQQPAEAGEAGSPDVQPVKATTVAWKAAKGLFRGKS
;
A
#
# COMPACT_ATOMS: atom_id res chain seq x y z
N MET A 1 -11.33 9.29 -19.05
CA MET A 1 -12.23 8.35 -18.34
C MET A 1 -11.87 8.33 -16.87
N ALA A 2 -12.82 8.61 -16.00
CA ALA A 2 -12.59 8.69 -14.56
C ALA A 2 -13.60 7.83 -13.80
N LEU A 3 -13.14 7.11 -12.79
CA LEU A 3 -13.95 6.28 -11.92
C LEU A 3 -13.75 6.71 -10.48
N LYS A 4 -14.84 6.92 -9.76
CA LYS A 4 -14.80 7.20 -8.33
C LYS A 4 -15.08 5.92 -7.55
N ILE A 5 -14.20 5.58 -6.63
CA ILE A 5 -14.31 4.40 -5.77
C ILE A 5 -14.25 4.86 -4.32
N GLU A 6 -15.26 4.49 -3.55
CA GLU A 6 -15.28 4.71 -2.11
C GLU A 6 -15.17 3.38 -1.39
N LYS A 7 -14.32 3.33 -0.38
CA LYS A 7 -14.10 2.14 0.44
C LYS A 7 -14.04 2.52 1.90
N THR A 8 -14.70 1.72 2.72
CA THR A 8 -14.67 1.86 4.18
C THR A 8 -14.42 0.49 4.78
N PHE A 9 -13.51 0.42 5.74
CA PHE A 9 -13.25 -0.81 6.47
C PHE A 9 -12.82 -0.49 7.90
N GLU A 10 -12.87 -1.48 8.76
CA GLU A 10 -12.49 -1.34 10.16
C GLU A 10 -11.27 -2.21 10.48
N VAL A 11 -10.42 -1.70 11.35
CA VAL A 11 -9.23 -2.39 11.83
C VAL A 11 -9.27 -2.38 13.36
N GLN A 12 -9.07 -3.54 13.99
CA GLN A 12 -9.08 -3.65 15.45
C GLN A 12 -7.71 -3.29 16.04
N GLU A 13 -7.27 -2.07 15.73
CA GLU A 13 -6.03 -1.48 16.22
C GLU A 13 -6.24 0.00 16.54
N PRO A 14 -5.48 0.57 17.48
CA PRO A 14 -5.61 1.98 17.84
C PRO A 14 -5.36 2.91 16.65
N VAL A 15 -6.08 4.02 16.60
CA VAL A 15 -6.03 4.96 15.49
C VAL A 15 -4.61 5.49 15.25
N GLU A 16 -3.83 5.73 16.29
CA GLU A 16 -2.46 6.21 16.15
C GLU A 16 -1.54 5.20 15.46
N LYS A 17 -1.73 3.93 15.77
CA LYS A 17 -0.98 2.84 15.14
C LYS A 17 -1.33 2.71 13.66
N VAL A 18 -2.61 2.76 13.34
CA VAL A 18 -3.08 2.70 11.95
C VAL A 18 -2.62 3.93 11.17
N TRP A 19 -2.71 5.10 11.77
CA TRP A 19 -2.25 6.34 11.16
C TRP A 19 -0.75 6.31 10.85
N ALA A 20 0.06 5.89 11.80
CA ALA A 20 1.51 5.79 11.61
C ALA A 20 1.87 4.89 10.43
N PHE A 21 1.09 3.85 10.19
CA PHE A 21 1.28 2.96 9.05
C PHE A 21 0.80 3.59 7.75
N LEU A 22 -0.43 4.08 7.72
CA LEU A 22 -1.07 4.55 6.49
C LEU A 22 -0.53 5.91 6.00
N SER A 23 0.10 6.66 6.87
CA SER A 23 0.74 7.93 6.49
C SER A 23 2.15 7.76 5.91
N ASP A 24 2.67 6.54 5.88
CA ASP A 24 3.99 6.23 5.35
C ASP A 24 3.86 5.46 4.03
N PRO A 25 4.16 6.09 2.87
CA PRO A 25 4.05 5.43 1.57
C PRO A 25 4.88 4.16 1.43
N ARG A 26 6.02 4.08 2.11
CA ARG A 26 6.86 2.87 2.07
C ARG A 26 6.17 1.69 2.71
N LYS A 27 5.53 1.92 3.85
CA LYS A 27 4.75 0.87 4.53
C LYS A 27 3.52 0.48 3.73
N VAL A 28 2.80 1.46 3.22
CA VAL A 28 1.60 1.24 2.40
C VAL A 28 1.93 0.41 1.17
N ALA A 29 3.04 0.70 0.51
CA ALA A 29 3.46 -0.04 -0.69
C ALA A 29 3.64 -1.54 -0.42
N THR A 30 4.04 -1.92 0.78
CA THR A 30 4.18 -3.35 1.15
C THR A 30 2.84 -4.09 1.16
N CYS A 31 1.75 -3.36 1.29
CA CYS A 31 0.40 -3.93 1.30
C CYS A 31 -0.26 -3.92 -0.09
N VAL A 32 0.28 -3.18 -1.04
CA VAL A 32 -0.25 -3.11 -2.39
C VAL A 32 0.40 -4.17 -3.25
N SER A 33 -0.41 -5.11 -3.72
CA SER A 33 0.09 -6.22 -4.55
C SER A 33 0.74 -5.70 -5.82
N GLY A 34 1.97 -6.13 -6.06
CA GLY A 34 2.73 -5.74 -7.26
C GLY A 34 3.40 -4.38 -7.21
N ALA A 35 3.22 -3.62 -6.13
CA ALA A 35 3.84 -2.31 -5.98
C ALA A 35 5.22 -2.38 -5.31
N GLN A 36 6.10 -1.50 -5.74
CA GLN A 36 7.43 -1.36 -5.16
C GLN A 36 7.87 0.10 -5.22
N ILE A 37 8.29 0.65 -4.10
CA ILE A 37 8.94 1.96 -4.06
C ILE A 37 10.40 1.77 -4.49
N THR A 38 10.81 2.50 -5.50
CA THR A 38 12.17 2.42 -6.04
C THR A 38 13.02 3.61 -5.64
N ASP A 39 12.41 4.76 -5.36
CA ASP A 39 13.15 5.97 -5.06
C ASP A 39 12.29 6.94 -4.25
N GLN A 40 12.94 7.77 -3.47
CA GLN A 40 12.28 8.86 -2.76
C GLN A 40 12.87 10.18 -3.24
N VAL A 41 12.04 10.99 -3.91
CA VAL A 41 12.46 12.25 -4.51
C VAL A 41 12.62 13.34 -3.44
N ASP A 42 11.63 13.42 -2.55
CA ASP A 42 11.62 14.33 -1.41
C ASP A 42 10.74 13.73 -0.30
N GLU A 43 10.50 14.48 0.77
CA GLU A 43 9.73 13.99 1.93
C GLU A 43 8.31 13.54 1.59
N LYS A 44 7.75 14.05 0.50
CA LYS A 44 6.35 13.80 0.11
C LYS A 44 6.20 13.07 -1.21
N THR A 45 7.29 12.88 -1.95
CA THR A 45 7.23 12.36 -3.32
C THR A 45 8.07 11.10 -3.45
N TYR A 46 7.44 10.04 -3.93
CA TYR A 46 8.05 8.73 -4.08
C TYR A 46 7.84 8.24 -5.50
N LYS A 47 8.86 7.60 -6.05
CA LYS A 47 8.77 6.89 -7.31
C LYS A 47 8.70 5.40 -7.06
N GLY A 48 8.04 4.72 -7.96
CA GLY A 48 7.89 3.28 -7.85
C GLY A 48 7.36 2.64 -9.11
N THR A 49 7.20 1.34 -8.99
CA THR A 49 6.62 0.52 -10.05
C THR A 49 5.43 -0.23 -9.50
N ILE A 50 4.48 -0.53 -10.37
CA ILE A 50 3.38 -1.41 -10.02
C ILE A 50 3.08 -2.35 -11.19
N LYS A 51 2.93 -3.63 -10.87
CA LYS A 51 2.46 -4.66 -11.80
C LYS A 51 1.00 -4.94 -11.52
N VAL A 52 0.18 -4.79 -12.54
CA VAL A 52 -1.26 -5.05 -12.42
C VAL A 52 -1.64 -6.18 -13.34
N LYS A 53 -2.23 -7.22 -12.77
CA LYS A 53 -2.73 -8.34 -13.53
C LYS A 53 -4.21 -8.11 -13.86
N VAL A 54 -4.52 -8.08 -15.15
CA VAL A 54 -5.88 -7.87 -15.64
C VAL A 54 -6.21 -9.01 -16.59
N GLY A 55 -7.00 -9.98 -16.13
CA GLY A 55 -7.26 -11.19 -16.87
C GLY A 55 -5.96 -11.94 -17.21
N PRO A 56 -5.74 -12.33 -18.45
CA PRO A 56 -4.49 -13.00 -18.86
C PRO A 56 -3.32 -12.02 -19.05
N SER A 57 -3.56 -10.72 -18.96
CA SER A 57 -2.55 -9.69 -19.26
C SER A 57 -1.93 -9.17 -17.99
N VAL A 58 -0.63 -8.88 -18.07
CA VAL A 58 0.11 -8.17 -17.01
C VAL A 58 0.59 -6.84 -17.59
N THR A 59 0.31 -5.76 -16.87
CA THR A 59 0.77 -4.43 -17.25
C THR A 59 1.70 -3.89 -16.17
N ASP A 60 2.78 -3.28 -16.59
CA ASP A 60 3.78 -2.69 -15.71
C ASP A 60 3.74 -1.16 -15.86
N TYR A 61 3.67 -0.47 -14.74
CA TYR A 61 3.67 0.99 -14.72
C TYR A 61 4.85 1.50 -13.91
N ASN A 62 5.52 2.51 -14.44
CA ASN A 62 6.41 3.36 -13.68
C ASN A 62 5.60 4.55 -13.20
N GLY A 63 5.68 4.86 -11.93
CA GLY A 63 4.82 5.88 -11.37
C GLY A 63 5.49 6.73 -10.31
N GLU A 64 4.74 7.74 -9.94
CA GLU A 64 5.08 8.66 -8.87
C GLU A 64 3.86 8.87 -7.99
N VAL A 65 4.09 8.90 -6.69
CA VAL A 65 3.07 9.17 -5.68
C VAL A 65 3.51 10.36 -4.87
N GLN A 66 2.63 11.32 -4.70
CA GLN A 66 2.88 12.51 -3.90
C GLN A 66 1.81 12.68 -2.82
N ILE A 67 2.25 12.90 -1.59
CA ILE A 67 1.36 13.31 -0.51
C ILE A 67 1.16 14.81 -0.63
N VAL A 68 -0.06 15.22 -1.00
CA VAL A 68 -0.37 16.64 -1.18
C VAL A 68 -0.90 17.30 0.09
N ARG A 69 -1.45 16.49 0.99
CA ARG A 69 -1.93 16.94 2.28
C ARG A 69 -1.78 15.85 3.33
N LEU A 70 -1.27 16.21 4.49
CA LEU A 70 -1.12 15.30 5.63
C LEU A 70 -1.56 16.06 6.90
N ASP A 71 -2.73 15.71 7.41
CA ASP A 71 -3.30 16.33 8.60
C ASP A 71 -3.30 15.29 9.74
N THR A 72 -2.26 15.33 10.55
CA THR A 72 -2.08 14.38 11.65
C THR A 72 -3.10 14.57 12.77
N GLN A 73 -3.59 15.78 12.97
CA GLN A 73 -4.57 16.04 14.03
C GLN A 73 -5.93 15.42 13.71
N ASN A 74 -6.36 15.53 12.46
CA ASN A 74 -7.65 15.01 12.01
C ASN A 74 -7.54 13.64 11.34
N HIS A 75 -6.33 13.09 11.24
CA HIS A 75 -6.04 11.81 10.57
C HIS A 75 -6.59 11.79 9.15
N GLU A 76 -6.27 12.82 8.40
CA GLU A 76 -6.65 12.94 6.99
C GLU A 76 -5.42 13.02 6.11
N ILE A 77 -5.45 12.31 4.98
CA ILE A 77 -4.37 12.31 4.01
C ILE A 77 -4.95 12.48 2.61
N GLU A 78 -4.23 13.24 1.78
CA GLU A 78 -4.55 13.34 0.36
C GLU A 78 -3.32 13.01 -0.45
N ILE A 79 -3.49 12.13 -1.42
CA ILE A 79 -2.42 11.58 -2.24
C ILE A 79 -2.82 11.70 -3.71
N ILE A 80 -1.86 12.06 -4.54
CA ILE A 80 -2.00 11.93 -5.99
C ILE A 80 -0.97 10.92 -6.50
N GLY A 81 -1.37 10.15 -7.49
CA GLY A 81 -0.51 9.19 -8.15
C GLY A 81 -0.63 9.32 -9.66
N LYS A 82 0.47 9.09 -10.34
CA LYS A 82 0.52 9.05 -11.81
C LYS A 82 1.42 7.91 -12.22
N GLY A 83 1.03 7.19 -13.25
CA GLY A 83 1.82 6.10 -13.77
C GLY A 83 1.71 6.00 -15.27
N GLN A 84 2.80 5.56 -15.91
CA GLN A 84 2.83 5.29 -17.33
C GLN A 84 3.22 3.85 -17.58
N ASP A 85 2.52 3.20 -18.48
CA ASP A 85 2.88 1.85 -18.90
C ASP A 85 4.28 1.85 -19.48
N VAL A 86 5.11 0.90 -19.04
CA VAL A 86 6.52 0.83 -19.44
C VAL A 86 6.69 0.59 -20.94
N ARG A 87 5.65 0.09 -21.61
CA ARG A 87 5.63 -0.14 -23.07
C ARG A 87 4.93 0.98 -23.84
N GLY A 88 4.56 2.07 -23.16
CA GLY A 88 3.93 3.21 -23.79
C GLY A 88 2.49 3.00 -24.23
N ARG A 89 1.78 2.00 -23.70
CA ARG A 89 0.44 1.64 -24.11
C ARG A 89 -0.67 2.39 -23.37
N GLY A 90 -0.31 3.26 -22.45
CA GLY A 90 -1.27 4.06 -21.70
C GLY A 90 -0.74 4.61 -20.41
N SER A 91 -1.63 5.27 -19.68
CA SER A 91 -1.33 5.88 -18.41
C SER A 91 -2.48 5.73 -17.41
N ALA A 92 -2.17 5.89 -16.16
CA ALA A 92 -3.15 5.90 -15.09
C ALA A 92 -2.88 7.07 -14.14
N SER A 93 -3.92 7.60 -13.55
CA SER A 93 -3.82 8.63 -12.53
C SER A 93 -4.77 8.30 -11.38
N MET A 94 -4.42 8.75 -10.19
CA MET A 94 -5.22 8.55 -8.99
C MET A 94 -5.15 9.80 -8.12
N LYS A 95 -6.30 10.21 -7.62
CA LYS A 95 -6.39 11.14 -6.51
C LYS A 95 -7.14 10.43 -5.39
N MET A 96 -6.53 10.32 -4.23
CA MET A 96 -7.13 9.61 -3.09
C MET A 96 -7.15 10.51 -1.87
N THR A 97 -8.27 10.51 -1.19
CA THR A 97 -8.42 11.10 0.14
C THR A 97 -8.70 9.98 1.13
N GLY A 98 -7.93 9.92 2.20
CA GLY A 98 -8.11 8.95 3.26
C GLY A 98 -8.41 9.64 4.58
N LYS A 99 -9.25 9.00 5.39
CA LYS A 99 -9.60 9.50 6.72
C LYS A 99 -9.73 8.35 7.70
N LEU A 100 -9.18 8.53 8.89
CA LEU A 100 -9.31 7.58 9.99
C LEU A 100 -10.19 8.17 11.08
N ARG A 101 -11.02 7.31 11.66
CA ARG A 101 -11.89 7.67 12.78
C ARG A 101 -11.79 6.62 13.88
N LEU A 102 -11.63 7.08 15.12
CA LEU A 102 -11.64 6.21 16.28
C LEU A 102 -13.03 5.64 16.51
N LEU A 103 -13.10 4.33 16.72
CA LEU A 103 -14.33 3.63 17.05
C LEU A 103 -14.49 3.48 18.57
N ASP A 104 -15.73 3.33 19.02
CA ASP A 104 -16.05 3.16 20.45
C ASP A 104 -15.38 1.93 21.07
N ASN A 105 -15.14 0.90 20.27
CA ASN A 105 -14.46 -0.33 20.73
C ASN A 105 -12.94 -0.22 20.76
N GLY A 106 -12.37 0.97 20.51
CA GLY A 106 -10.93 1.17 20.46
C GLY A 106 -10.30 0.87 19.11
N GLY A 107 -11.05 0.36 18.16
CA GLY A 107 -10.60 0.15 16.79
C GLY A 107 -10.62 1.42 15.95
N THR A 108 -10.32 1.26 14.69
CA THR A 108 -10.23 2.37 13.72
C THR A 108 -11.07 2.08 12.50
N GLU A 109 -11.86 3.05 12.08
CA GLU A 109 -12.52 3.05 10.78
C GLU A 109 -11.67 3.82 9.78
N VAL A 110 -11.42 3.20 8.64
CA VAL A 110 -10.66 3.80 7.53
C VAL A 110 -11.62 4.02 6.37
N THR A 111 -11.73 5.25 5.92
CA THR A 111 -12.52 5.60 4.74
C THR A 111 -11.58 6.16 3.69
N SER A 112 -11.70 5.68 2.47
CA SER A 112 -10.95 6.23 1.33
C SER A 112 -11.88 6.53 0.17
N VAL A 113 -11.60 7.65 -0.48
CA VAL A 113 -12.27 8.05 -1.72
C VAL A 113 -11.19 8.23 -2.76
N SER A 114 -11.28 7.46 -3.84
CA SER A 114 -10.30 7.49 -4.93
C SER A 114 -10.98 7.87 -6.23
N GLU A 115 -10.37 8.80 -6.94
CA GLU A 115 -10.72 9.12 -8.33
C GLU A 115 -9.62 8.54 -9.22
N ILE A 116 -9.97 7.62 -10.09
CA ILE A 116 -9.04 6.89 -10.93
C ILE A 116 -9.30 7.26 -12.38
N GLY A 117 -8.27 7.74 -13.07
CA GLY A 117 -8.29 7.97 -14.51
C GLY A 117 -7.40 6.97 -15.21
N VAL A 118 -7.84 6.42 -16.32
CA VAL A 118 -7.04 5.53 -17.16
C VAL A 118 -7.15 5.92 -18.61
N VAL A 119 -6.02 5.76 -19.31
CA VAL A 119 -5.92 6.04 -20.76
C VAL A 119 -5.17 4.88 -21.39
N GLY A 120 -5.55 4.52 -22.61
CA GLY A 120 -4.88 3.47 -23.36
C GLY A 120 -5.42 2.08 -23.08
N ILE A 121 -4.53 1.10 -22.93
CA ILE A 121 -4.90 -0.31 -22.87
C ILE A 121 -5.88 -0.64 -21.73
N LEU A 122 -5.72 -0.06 -20.56
CA LEU A 122 -6.64 -0.30 -19.46
C LEU A 122 -8.03 0.27 -19.73
N ALA A 123 -8.09 1.45 -20.35
CA ALA A 123 -9.37 2.06 -20.70
C ALA A 123 -10.19 1.21 -21.68
N GLN A 124 -9.50 0.48 -22.55
CA GLN A 124 -10.14 -0.40 -23.54
C GLN A 124 -10.82 -1.62 -22.88
N MET A 125 -10.39 -1.98 -21.71
CA MET A 125 -10.97 -3.13 -20.97
C MET A 125 -12.32 -2.81 -20.34
N GLY A 126 -12.66 -1.54 -20.22
CA GLY A 126 -13.93 -1.07 -19.67
C GLY A 126 -13.95 -1.00 -18.15
N TRP A 127 -14.86 -0.21 -17.63
CA TRP A 127 -14.94 0.10 -16.20
C TRP A 127 -15.26 -1.09 -15.32
N ARG A 128 -16.02 -2.02 -15.84
CA ARG A 128 -16.35 -3.22 -15.08
C ARG A 128 -15.09 -3.99 -14.68
N VAL A 129 -14.19 -4.19 -15.64
CA VAL A 129 -12.93 -4.90 -15.38
C VAL A 129 -12.05 -4.09 -14.44
N ILE A 130 -11.95 -2.79 -14.64
CA ILE A 130 -11.16 -1.92 -13.74
C ILE A 130 -11.69 -1.97 -12.31
N THR A 131 -13.01 -1.95 -12.17
CA THR A 131 -13.66 -2.03 -10.84
C THR A 131 -13.37 -3.37 -10.16
N GLU A 132 -13.46 -4.48 -10.90
CA GLU A 132 -13.15 -5.81 -10.36
C GLU A 132 -11.71 -5.92 -9.89
N VAL A 133 -10.77 -5.46 -10.71
CA VAL A 133 -9.35 -5.46 -10.35
C VAL A 133 -9.12 -4.60 -9.10
N SER A 134 -9.72 -3.43 -9.04
CA SER A 134 -9.62 -2.55 -7.87
C SER A 134 -10.16 -3.20 -6.61
N ASN A 135 -11.28 -3.92 -6.71
CA ASN A 135 -11.86 -4.63 -5.57
C ASN A 135 -10.94 -5.75 -5.07
N VAL A 136 -10.35 -6.51 -5.98
CA VAL A 136 -9.40 -7.57 -5.61
C VAL A 136 -8.18 -6.99 -4.94
N MET A 137 -7.58 -5.97 -5.52
CA MET A 137 -6.40 -5.30 -4.95
C MET A 137 -6.70 -4.70 -3.58
N PHE A 138 -7.86 -4.14 -3.41
CA PHE A 138 -8.29 -3.57 -2.13
C PHE A 138 -8.48 -4.65 -1.07
N GLY A 139 -9.09 -5.77 -1.42
CA GLY A 139 -9.24 -6.90 -0.50
C GLY A 139 -7.89 -7.46 -0.04
N GLU A 140 -6.94 -7.60 -0.95
CA GLU A 140 -5.58 -8.02 -0.61
C GLU A 140 -4.87 -6.98 0.26
N PHE A 141 -5.06 -5.70 -0.04
CA PHE A 141 -4.52 -4.61 0.76
C PHE A 141 -4.97 -4.70 2.21
N ILE A 142 -6.26 -4.87 2.44
CA ILE A 142 -6.80 -4.98 3.81
C ILE A 142 -6.19 -6.17 4.55
N LYS A 143 -6.11 -7.33 3.91
CA LYS A 143 -5.52 -8.52 4.52
C LYS A 143 -4.07 -8.30 4.93
N ARG A 144 -3.29 -7.71 4.06
CA ARG A 144 -1.87 -7.43 4.33
C ARG A 144 -1.70 -6.36 5.40
N LEU A 145 -2.52 -5.32 5.35
CA LEU A 145 -2.52 -4.28 6.36
C LEU A 145 -2.81 -4.85 7.75
N GLN A 146 -3.86 -5.63 7.87
CA GLN A 146 -4.23 -6.26 9.14
C GLN A 146 -3.12 -7.17 9.66
N ALA A 147 -2.53 -7.99 8.78
CA ALA A 147 -1.44 -8.86 9.14
C ALA A 147 -0.21 -8.10 9.64
N GLN A 148 0.13 -7.00 8.99
CA GLN A 148 1.28 -6.20 9.39
C GLN A 148 1.03 -5.42 10.68
N LEU A 149 -0.17 -4.92 10.89
CA LEU A 149 -0.53 -4.21 12.11
C LEU A 149 -0.56 -5.13 13.34
N GLN A 150 -0.82 -6.41 13.15
CA GLN A 150 -0.79 -7.40 14.22
C GLN A 150 0.62 -7.86 14.58
N GLN A 151 1.61 -7.55 13.75
CA GLN A 151 2.99 -7.92 14.04
C GLN A 151 3.54 -7.07 15.19
N PRO A 152 4.49 -7.64 15.97
CA PRO A 152 5.19 -6.86 17.00
C PRO A 152 5.92 -5.66 16.40
N ALA A 153 6.13 -4.62 17.21
CA ALA A 153 6.82 -3.41 16.77
C ALA A 153 8.19 -3.68 16.16
N GLU A 154 8.90 -4.68 16.64
CA GLU A 154 10.19 -5.10 16.10
C GLU A 154 10.11 -5.53 14.65
N ALA A 155 9.06 -6.25 14.30
CA ALA A 155 8.83 -6.64 12.91
C ALA A 155 8.51 -5.42 12.05
N GLY A 156 7.91 -4.40 12.60
CA GLY A 156 7.67 -3.14 11.93
C GLY A 156 8.95 -2.40 11.59
N GLU A 157 9.94 -2.46 12.46
CA GLU A 157 11.26 -1.89 12.19
C GLU A 157 12.00 -2.65 11.10
N ALA A 158 11.88 -3.96 11.14
CA ALA A 158 12.45 -4.82 10.11
C ALA A 158 11.75 -4.69 8.77
N GLY A 159 10.74 -3.87 8.68
CA GLY A 159 9.97 -3.63 7.47
C GLY A 159 10.76 -3.00 6.33
N SER A 160 12.04 -3.27 6.26
CA SER A 160 12.83 -2.98 5.09
C SER A 160 12.27 -3.73 3.89
N PRO A 161 12.45 -3.19 2.70
CA PRO A 161 11.89 -3.78 1.49
C PRO A 161 12.32 -5.20 1.22
N ASP A 162 13.38 -5.63 1.85
CA ASP A 162 13.95 -6.96 1.65
C ASP A 162 13.41 -7.97 2.65
N VAL A 163 12.17 -7.80 3.02
CA VAL A 163 11.52 -8.64 4.03
C VAL A 163 11.57 -10.11 3.71
N GLN A 164 11.54 -10.49 2.45
CA GLN A 164 11.50 -11.91 2.10
C GLN A 164 12.79 -12.65 2.36
N PRO A 165 13.95 -12.13 1.91
CA PRO A 165 15.22 -12.71 2.36
C PRO A 165 15.38 -12.63 3.86
N VAL A 166 14.89 -11.56 4.46
CA VAL A 166 14.96 -11.35 5.90
C VAL A 166 14.23 -12.43 6.67
N LYS A 167 13.11 -12.93 6.18
CA LYS A 167 12.41 -14.02 6.87
C LYS A 167 13.28 -15.26 7.01
N ALA A 168 13.90 -15.68 5.94
CA ALA A 168 14.81 -16.82 5.96
C ALA A 168 16.00 -16.53 6.88
N THR A 169 16.53 -15.34 6.76
CA THR A 169 17.63 -14.89 7.61
C THR A 169 17.25 -14.85 9.08
N THR A 170 16.05 -14.41 9.37
CA THR A 170 15.57 -14.36 10.74
C THR A 170 15.53 -15.73 11.38
N VAL A 171 15.09 -16.73 10.64
CA VAL A 171 15.09 -18.11 11.13
C VAL A 171 16.52 -18.59 11.40
N ALA A 172 17.41 -18.35 10.48
CA ALA A 172 18.81 -18.71 10.61
C ALA A 172 19.47 -17.99 11.80
N TRP A 173 19.14 -16.73 11.99
CA TRP A 173 19.67 -15.96 13.09
C TRP A 173 19.17 -16.47 14.44
N LYS A 174 17.92 -16.86 14.56
CA LYS A 174 17.40 -17.48 15.79
C LYS A 174 18.14 -18.76 16.11
N ALA A 175 18.42 -19.55 15.12
CA ALA A 175 19.20 -20.78 15.31
C ALA A 175 20.61 -20.44 15.80
N ALA A 176 21.24 -19.47 15.22
CA ALA A 176 22.57 -19.00 15.65
C ALA A 176 22.57 -18.49 17.09
N LYS A 177 21.53 -17.75 17.46
CA LYS A 177 21.36 -17.30 18.84
C LYS A 177 21.28 -18.46 19.81
N GLY A 178 20.52 -19.47 19.45
CA GLY A 178 20.42 -20.68 20.25
C GLY A 178 21.77 -21.34 20.48
N LEU A 179 22.59 -21.38 19.45
CA LEU A 179 23.92 -21.92 19.52
C LEU A 179 24.82 -21.13 20.47
N PHE A 180 24.78 -19.83 20.41
CA PHE A 180 25.55 -18.98 21.31
C PHE A 180 25.15 -19.16 22.76
N ARG A 181 23.86 -19.30 23.02
CA ARG A 181 23.37 -19.54 24.37
C ARG A 181 23.82 -20.89 24.91
N GLY A 182 23.92 -21.87 24.05
CA GLY A 182 24.37 -23.20 24.43
C GLY A 182 25.84 -23.24 24.86
N LYS A 183 26.61 -22.22 24.57
CA LYS A 183 28.00 -22.13 24.96
C LYS A 183 28.25 -21.43 26.26
N SER A 184 27.24 -20.83 26.82
CA SER A 184 27.34 -20.03 28.03
C SER A 184 27.32 -20.88 29.32
#